data_c2f6507eb4d5d5a4b6b86bee635d2eb1
#
_entry.id   c2f6507eb4d5d5a4b6b86bee635d2eb1
#
_cell.length_a   1.000
_cell.length_b   1.000
_cell.length_c   1.000
_cell.angle_alpha   90.00
_cell.angle_beta   90.00
_cell.angle_gamma   90.00
#
_symmetry.space_group_name_H-M   'P 1'
#
loop_
_entity.id
_entity.type
_entity.pdbx_description
1 polymer ?
#
loop_
_entity_poly.entity_id
_entity_poly.type
_entity_poly.pdbx_seq_one_letter_code
_entity_poly.pdbx_strand_id
1 'polypeptide(L)'
;MSISKRLRPGRHQLSRDEVRAHQRERIFEALEVEMSTKGYGDTSVADIVKSAGVSRQTFYEQFDSKQACFLASYERRQAAVVGAIFETPLTDTPLVRFASLLGTYLDVMARQPEISLLYLSGINAAGPEAAAIRLKKQGQFVDGIAMVFDARTEQQLFACRTLVAAISALVINALVDEDSQAVQNLHAPLVRVAARLMEVE
;
A
#
# COMPACT_ATOMS: atom_id res chain seq x y z
N MET A 1 7.96 -13.12 -7.49
CA MET A 1 7.28 -12.18 -8.44
C MET A 1 8.03 -12.13 -9.76
N SER A 2 7.35 -12.18 -10.90
CA SER A 2 7.98 -12.06 -12.23
C SER A 2 7.87 -10.62 -12.70
N ILE A 3 9.01 -9.96 -12.93
CA ILE A 3 9.04 -8.60 -13.49
C ILE A 3 8.45 -8.62 -14.90
N SER A 4 7.63 -7.62 -15.21
CA SER A 4 6.96 -7.44 -16.51
C SER A 4 7.92 -7.62 -17.68
N LYS A 5 7.54 -8.45 -18.66
CA LYS A 5 8.43 -8.90 -19.73
C LYS A 5 8.95 -7.72 -20.55
N ARG A 6 10.28 -7.66 -20.76
CA ARG A 6 10.92 -6.63 -21.59
C ARG A 6 10.35 -6.64 -23.01
N LEU A 7 9.93 -5.47 -23.51
CA LEU A 7 9.51 -5.31 -24.90
C LEU A 7 10.68 -5.65 -25.85
N ARG A 8 10.41 -6.43 -26.91
CA ARG A 8 11.45 -6.76 -27.90
C ARG A 8 11.86 -5.51 -28.69
N PRO A 9 13.16 -5.32 -29.03
CA PRO A 9 13.59 -4.25 -29.91
C PRO A 9 12.92 -4.39 -31.29
N GLY A 10 12.32 -3.33 -31.79
CA GLY A 10 11.68 -3.31 -33.13
C GLY A 10 10.65 -2.17 -33.24
N ARG A 11 10.03 -2.00 -34.42
CA ARG A 11 8.90 -1.09 -34.63
C ARG A 11 7.71 -1.60 -33.76
N HIS A 12 7.56 -1.07 -32.56
CA HIS A 12 6.37 -1.32 -31.73
C HIS A 12 5.20 -0.53 -32.30
N GLN A 13 3.99 -1.12 -32.28
CA GLN A 13 2.73 -0.37 -32.48
C GLN A 13 2.42 0.57 -31.30
N LEU A 14 3.26 0.55 -30.25
CA LEU A 14 3.10 1.36 -29.04
C LEU A 14 3.61 2.78 -29.25
N SER A 15 2.85 3.75 -28.78
CA SER A 15 3.24 5.15 -28.69
C SER A 15 4.44 5.34 -27.73
N ARG A 16 5.11 6.49 -27.79
CA ARG A 16 6.19 6.84 -26.86
C ARG A 16 5.70 6.84 -25.40
N ASP A 17 4.47 7.27 -25.16
CA ASP A 17 3.87 7.32 -23.83
C ASP A 17 3.58 5.92 -23.28
N GLU A 18 3.10 5.00 -24.12
CA GLU A 18 2.89 3.60 -23.71
C GLU A 18 4.22 2.90 -23.40
N VAL A 19 5.27 3.15 -24.19
CA VAL A 19 6.62 2.62 -23.89
C VAL A 19 7.12 3.17 -22.55
N ARG A 20 6.96 4.48 -22.31
CA ARG A 20 7.34 5.14 -21.05
C ARG A 20 6.57 4.58 -19.86
N ALA A 21 5.26 4.41 -20.00
CA ALA A 21 4.41 3.82 -18.96
C ALA A 21 4.84 2.37 -18.63
N HIS A 22 5.11 1.56 -19.66
CA HIS A 22 5.61 0.20 -19.48
C HIS A 22 6.99 0.14 -18.79
N GLN A 23 7.91 1.07 -19.16
CA GLN A 23 9.21 1.18 -18.48
C GLN A 23 9.05 1.59 -17.03
N ARG A 24 8.14 2.53 -16.73
CA ARG A 24 7.83 2.99 -15.38
C ARG A 24 7.31 1.85 -14.51
N GLU A 25 6.42 1.03 -15.03
CA GLU A 25 5.89 -0.12 -14.31
C GLU A 25 6.99 -1.13 -13.97
N ARG A 26 7.88 -1.44 -14.91
CA ARG A 26 9.03 -2.31 -14.68
C ARG A 26 10.00 -1.75 -13.63
N ILE A 27 10.19 -0.42 -13.59
CA ILE A 27 11.01 0.23 -12.56
C ILE A 27 10.35 0.05 -11.19
N PHE A 28 9.02 0.21 -11.07
CA PHE A 28 8.30 0.00 -9.81
C PHE A 28 8.39 -1.46 -9.34
N GLU A 29 8.15 -2.43 -10.23
CA GLU A 29 8.27 -3.85 -9.90
C GLU A 29 9.69 -4.21 -9.44
N ALA A 30 10.72 -3.70 -10.13
CA ALA A 30 12.11 -3.91 -9.75
C ALA A 30 12.47 -3.27 -8.41
N LEU A 31 12.01 -2.05 -8.17
CA LEU A 31 12.18 -1.35 -6.88
C LEU A 31 11.55 -2.16 -5.75
N GLU A 32 10.31 -2.65 -5.93
CA GLU A 32 9.61 -3.45 -4.94
C GLU A 32 10.35 -4.75 -4.62
N VAL A 33 10.83 -5.47 -5.63
CA VAL A 33 11.60 -6.72 -5.46
C VAL A 33 12.93 -6.46 -4.73
N GLU A 34 13.69 -5.46 -5.17
CA GLU A 34 14.99 -5.15 -4.56
C GLU A 34 14.85 -4.66 -3.11
N MET A 35 13.87 -3.78 -2.85
CA MET A 35 13.68 -3.20 -1.52
C MET A 35 12.99 -4.17 -0.54
N SER A 36 12.11 -5.06 -0.99
CA SER A 36 11.55 -6.09 -0.10
C SER A 36 12.61 -7.09 0.37
N THR A 37 13.67 -7.29 -0.43
CA THR A 37 14.77 -8.22 -0.10
C THR A 37 15.88 -7.57 0.71
N LYS A 38 16.32 -6.35 0.32
CA LYS A 38 17.50 -5.67 0.90
C LYS A 38 17.14 -4.53 1.85
N GLY A 39 15.90 -4.08 1.85
CA GLY A 39 15.47 -2.85 2.50
C GLY A 39 15.78 -1.59 1.67
N TYR A 40 15.15 -0.47 2.08
CA TYR A 40 15.31 0.82 1.40
C TYR A 40 16.77 1.32 1.42
N GLY A 41 17.46 1.18 2.56
CA GLY A 41 18.85 1.70 2.74
C GLY A 41 19.81 1.09 1.75
N ASP A 42 19.83 -0.23 1.67
CA ASP A 42 20.83 -1.02 0.93
C ASP A 42 20.47 -1.21 -0.56
N THR A 43 19.29 -0.74 -1.00
CA THR A 43 18.94 -0.74 -2.42
C THR A 43 19.44 0.51 -3.11
N SER A 44 20.22 0.34 -4.18
CA SER A 44 20.73 1.44 -5.02
C SER A 44 19.91 1.61 -6.32
N VAL A 45 20.03 2.80 -6.96
CA VAL A 45 19.46 2.99 -8.31
C VAL A 45 20.08 2.01 -9.31
N ALA A 46 21.35 1.61 -9.12
CA ALA A 46 22.00 0.63 -9.98
C ALA A 46 21.34 -0.76 -9.89
N ASP A 47 20.92 -1.18 -8.70
CA ASP A 47 20.17 -2.42 -8.50
C ASP A 47 18.83 -2.37 -9.22
N ILE A 48 18.08 -1.28 -9.01
CA ILE A 48 16.75 -1.07 -9.60
C ILE A 48 16.83 -1.12 -11.13
N VAL A 49 17.73 -0.36 -11.77
CA VAL A 49 17.82 -0.31 -13.24
C VAL A 49 18.28 -1.63 -13.83
N LYS A 50 19.19 -2.34 -13.13
CA LYS A 50 19.65 -3.67 -13.53
C LYS A 50 18.50 -4.67 -13.50
N SER A 51 17.76 -4.72 -12.42
CA SER A 51 16.61 -5.58 -12.20
C SER A 51 15.47 -5.25 -13.19
N ALA A 52 15.17 -3.95 -13.38
CA ALA A 52 14.18 -3.48 -14.35
C ALA A 52 14.61 -3.69 -15.82
N GLY A 53 15.88 -3.90 -16.10
CA GLY A 53 16.42 -3.99 -17.47
C GLY A 53 16.25 -2.69 -18.27
N VAL A 54 16.39 -1.53 -17.61
CA VAL A 54 16.38 -0.20 -18.24
C VAL A 54 17.74 0.49 -18.07
N SER A 55 17.97 1.58 -18.82
CA SER A 55 19.19 2.39 -18.63
C SER A 55 19.05 3.32 -17.41
N ARG A 56 20.19 3.78 -16.87
CA ARG A 56 20.19 4.84 -15.86
C ARG A 56 19.53 6.12 -16.38
N GLN A 57 19.77 6.46 -17.64
CA GLN A 57 19.14 7.60 -18.28
C GLN A 57 17.61 7.46 -18.27
N THR A 58 17.06 6.30 -18.67
CA THR A 58 15.63 6.01 -18.63
C THR A 58 15.04 6.17 -17.23
N PHE A 59 15.79 5.78 -16.19
CA PHE A 59 15.36 5.99 -14.81
C PHE A 59 15.26 7.48 -14.48
N TYR A 60 16.33 8.25 -14.75
CA TYR A 60 16.38 9.68 -14.43
C TYR A 60 15.49 10.56 -15.32
N GLU A 61 15.04 10.06 -16.49
CA GLU A 61 13.97 10.69 -17.28
C GLU A 61 12.59 10.59 -16.62
N GLN A 62 12.43 9.71 -15.63
CA GLN A 62 11.14 9.45 -14.96
C GLN A 62 11.13 9.81 -13.47
N PHE A 63 12.27 9.76 -12.81
CA PHE A 63 12.39 10.00 -11.37
C PHE A 63 13.71 10.72 -11.05
N ASP A 64 13.63 11.81 -10.30
CA ASP A 64 14.80 12.61 -9.92
C ASP A 64 15.73 11.87 -8.92
N SER A 65 15.20 10.91 -8.19
CA SER A 65 15.94 10.16 -7.17
C SER A 65 15.32 8.80 -6.86
N LYS A 66 16.05 7.96 -6.12
CA LYS A 66 15.53 6.73 -5.51
C LYS A 66 14.30 7.01 -4.63
N GLN A 67 14.36 8.09 -3.83
CA GLN A 67 13.27 8.51 -2.97
C GLN A 67 12.02 8.90 -3.78
N ALA A 68 12.18 9.71 -4.82
CA ALA A 68 11.06 10.09 -5.70
C ALA A 68 10.41 8.87 -6.36
N CYS A 69 11.21 7.91 -6.82
CA CYS A 69 10.71 6.64 -7.36
C CYS A 69 9.94 5.83 -6.31
N PHE A 70 10.49 5.71 -5.08
CA PHE A 70 9.85 4.99 -3.98
C PHE A 70 8.51 5.63 -3.58
N LEU A 71 8.46 6.95 -3.44
CA LEU A 71 7.23 7.68 -3.10
C LEU A 71 6.17 7.54 -4.19
N ALA A 72 6.56 7.62 -5.47
CA ALA A 72 5.62 7.40 -6.58
C ALA A 72 5.08 5.96 -6.60
N SER A 73 5.91 4.96 -6.29
CA SER A 73 5.48 3.57 -6.16
C SER A 73 4.56 3.38 -4.96
N TYR A 74 4.85 4.01 -3.83
CA TYR A 74 3.97 4.02 -2.65
C TYR A 74 2.60 4.61 -2.99
N GLU A 75 2.54 5.77 -3.65
CA GLU A 75 1.28 6.38 -4.07
C GLU A 75 0.47 5.48 -5.00
N ARG A 76 1.13 4.83 -5.96
CA ARG A 76 0.49 3.86 -6.86
C ARG A 76 -0.14 2.70 -6.07
N ARG A 77 0.57 2.15 -5.09
CA ARG A 77 0.05 1.06 -4.24
C ARG A 77 -1.10 1.51 -3.37
N GLN A 78 -1.00 2.69 -2.79
CA GLN A 78 -2.10 3.27 -2.02
C GLN A 78 -3.35 3.49 -2.87
N ALA A 79 -3.19 3.98 -4.10
CA ALA A 79 -4.31 4.13 -5.03
C ALA A 79 -4.98 2.77 -5.37
N ALA A 80 -4.19 1.71 -5.53
CA ALA A 80 -4.72 0.37 -5.77
C ALA A 80 -5.50 -0.18 -4.55
N VAL A 81 -5.00 0.04 -3.33
CA VAL A 81 -5.72 -0.34 -2.08
C VAL A 81 -7.04 0.42 -1.98
N VAL A 82 -7.00 1.73 -2.17
CA VAL A 82 -8.19 2.58 -2.12
C VAL A 82 -9.19 2.17 -3.22
N GLY A 83 -8.71 1.89 -4.44
CA GLY A 83 -9.53 1.41 -5.54
C GLY A 83 -10.26 0.12 -5.20
N ALA A 84 -9.56 -0.88 -4.66
CA ALA A 84 -10.16 -2.15 -4.23
C ALA A 84 -11.23 -1.94 -3.13
N ILE A 85 -10.99 -1.01 -2.19
CA ILE A 85 -11.96 -0.64 -1.15
C ILE A 85 -13.22 0.00 -1.78
N PHE A 86 -13.07 0.89 -2.77
CA PHE A 86 -14.19 1.53 -3.45
C PHE A 86 -15.02 0.57 -4.32
N GLU A 87 -14.42 -0.52 -4.81
CA GLU A 87 -15.12 -1.58 -5.53
C GLU A 87 -15.92 -2.51 -4.61
N THR A 88 -15.70 -2.43 -3.28
CA THR A 88 -16.42 -3.23 -2.30
C THR A 88 -17.90 -2.82 -2.25
N PRO A 89 -18.85 -3.73 -2.41
CA PRO A 89 -20.27 -3.41 -2.37
C PRO A 89 -20.66 -2.73 -1.06
N LEU A 90 -21.45 -1.67 -1.16
CA LEU A 90 -22.01 -0.99 0.01
C LEU A 90 -23.10 -1.86 0.63
N THR A 91 -23.10 -1.93 1.96
CA THR A 91 -24.07 -2.65 2.78
C THR A 91 -24.86 -1.68 3.65
N ASP A 92 -26.00 -2.11 4.16
CA ASP A 92 -26.98 -1.23 4.82
C ASP A 92 -26.54 -0.76 6.20
N THR A 93 -25.78 -1.55 6.96
CA THR A 93 -25.33 -1.17 8.31
C THR A 93 -23.88 -0.75 8.37
N PRO A 94 -23.52 0.25 9.20
CA PRO A 94 -22.14 0.74 9.34
C PRO A 94 -21.14 -0.36 9.69
N LEU A 95 -21.48 -1.24 10.62
CA LEU A 95 -20.59 -2.32 11.08
C LEU A 95 -20.34 -3.36 9.98
N VAL A 96 -21.38 -3.76 9.23
CA VAL A 96 -21.25 -4.70 8.10
C VAL A 96 -20.43 -4.07 6.97
N ARG A 97 -20.65 -2.78 6.71
CA ARG A 97 -19.83 -2.01 5.75
C ARG A 97 -18.36 -1.97 6.17
N PHE A 98 -18.08 -1.63 7.41
CA PHE A 98 -16.72 -1.66 7.95
C PHE A 98 -16.09 -3.05 7.82
N ALA A 99 -16.81 -4.11 8.19
CA ALA A 99 -16.32 -5.48 8.08
C ALA A 99 -15.95 -5.85 6.62
N SER A 100 -16.80 -5.49 5.64
CA SER A 100 -16.53 -5.71 4.21
C SER A 100 -15.27 -4.96 3.74
N LEU A 101 -15.15 -3.68 4.06
CA LEU A 101 -14.00 -2.85 3.68
C LEU A 101 -12.71 -3.34 4.35
N LEU A 102 -12.79 -3.74 5.63
CA LEU A 102 -11.66 -4.34 6.35
C LEU A 102 -11.24 -5.66 5.72
N GLY A 103 -12.18 -6.53 5.35
CA GLY A 103 -11.89 -7.78 4.66
C GLY A 103 -11.14 -7.55 3.36
N THR A 104 -11.62 -6.64 2.51
CA THR A 104 -10.95 -6.25 1.26
C THR A 104 -9.53 -5.72 1.53
N TYR A 105 -9.35 -4.88 2.54
CA TYR A 105 -8.03 -4.37 2.93
C TYR A 105 -7.08 -5.49 3.35
N LEU A 106 -7.52 -6.39 4.23
CA LEU A 106 -6.71 -7.53 4.71
C LEU A 106 -6.33 -8.47 3.57
N ASP A 107 -7.26 -8.74 2.63
CA ASP A 107 -6.98 -9.55 1.45
C ASP A 107 -5.92 -8.93 0.55
N VAL A 108 -5.96 -7.61 0.33
CA VAL A 108 -4.92 -6.89 -0.43
C VAL A 108 -3.57 -7.01 0.27
N MET A 109 -3.53 -6.86 1.60
CA MET A 109 -2.29 -6.98 2.37
C MET A 109 -1.71 -8.41 2.32
N ALA A 110 -2.56 -9.42 2.41
CA ALA A 110 -2.15 -10.82 2.41
C ALA A 110 -1.67 -11.36 1.04
N ARG A 111 -2.07 -10.73 -0.07
CA ARG A 111 -1.68 -11.18 -1.43
C ARG A 111 -0.20 -11.02 -1.73
N GLN A 112 0.46 -10.03 -1.19
CA GLN A 112 1.87 -9.71 -1.42
C GLN A 112 2.50 -9.22 -0.11
N PRO A 113 2.72 -10.12 0.87
CA PRO A 113 3.10 -9.77 2.23
C PRO A 113 4.40 -8.97 2.31
N GLU A 114 5.42 -9.33 1.53
CA GLU A 114 6.72 -8.65 1.54
C GLU A 114 6.60 -7.19 1.05
N ILE A 115 5.78 -6.95 0.02
CA ILE A 115 5.54 -5.61 -0.52
C ILE A 115 4.67 -4.80 0.44
N SER A 116 3.66 -5.43 1.03
CA SER A 116 2.82 -4.79 2.04
C SER A 116 3.65 -4.36 3.24
N LEU A 117 4.54 -5.21 3.72
CA LEU A 117 5.47 -4.89 4.81
C LEU A 117 6.44 -3.77 4.42
N LEU A 118 6.99 -3.79 3.20
CA LEU A 118 7.84 -2.72 2.68
C LEU A 118 7.17 -1.34 2.81
N TYR A 119 5.90 -1.23 2.41
CA TYR A 119 5.20 0.05 2.42
C TYR A 119 4.58 0.42 3.76
N LEU A 120 4.26 -0.54 4.62
CA LEU A 120 3.72 -0.25 5.95
C LEU A 120 4.81 0.12 6.97
N SER A 121 5.96 -0.54 6.93
CA SER A 121 7.05 -0.34 7.88
C SER A 121 8.28 0.33 7.27
N GLY A 122 8.68 -0.06 6.05
CA GLY A 122 9.89 0.40 5.38
C GLY A 122 9.85 1.86 4.93
N ILE A 123 8.66 2.45 4.79
CA ILE A 123 8.50 3.85 4.35
C ILE A 123 9.22 4.85 5.25
N ASN A 124 9.34 4.56 6.54
CA ASN A 124 10.03 5.44 7.49
C ASN A 124 11.54 5.55 7.19
N ALA A 125 12.14 4.54 6.58
CA ALA A 125 13.55 4.55 6.17
C ALA A 125 13.82 5.50 4.98
N ALA A 126 12.78 5.91 4.25
CA ALA A 126 12.88 6.83 3.12
C ALA A 126 12.94 8.32 3.54
N GLY A 127 12.95 8.60 4.85
CA GLY A 127 13.18 9.95 5.40
C GLY A 127 11.89 10.68 5.81
N PRO A 128 12.04 11.93 6.31
CA PRO A 128 10.93 12.66 6.95
C PRO A 128 9.78 13.00 5.99
N GLU A 129 10.05 13.26 4.72
CA GLU A 129 9.03 13.50 3.72
C GLU A 129 8.14 12.26 3.53
N ALA A 130 8.73 11.07 3.44
CA ALA A 130 8.01 9.81 3.34
C ALA A 130 7.16 9.54 4.59
N ALA A 131 7.69 9.83 5.77
CA ALA A 131 6.96 9.72 7.03
C ALA A 131 5.75 10.68 7.07
N ALA A 132 5.89 11.91 6.59
CA ALA A 132 4.79 12.87 6.49
C ALA A 132 3.69 12.42 5.53
N ILE A 133 4.08 11.87 4.36
CA ILE A 133 3.13 11.30 3.39
C ILE A 133 2.36 10.13 4.02
N ARG A 134 3.06 9.23 4.74
CA ARG A 134 2.43 8.11 5.46
C ARG A 134 1.40 8.59 6.47
N LEU A 135 1.74 9.58 7.30
CA LEU A 135 0.81 10.14 8.29
C LEU A 135 -0.42 10.75 7.63
N LYS A 136 -0.24 11.49 6.52
CA LYS A 136 -1.35 12.04 5.73
C LYS A 136 -2.27 10.94 5.21
N LYS A 137 -1.71 9.85 4.66
CA LYS A 137 -2.48 8.70 4.18
C LYS A 137 -3.23 8.00 5.31
N GLN A 138 -2.58 7.82 6.47
CA GLN A 138 -3.24 7.27 7.66
C GLN A 138 -4.43 8.11 8.10
N GLY A 139 -4.31 9.46 8.06
CA GLY A 139 -5.43 10.38 8.30
C GLY A 139 -6.61 10.14 7.35
N GLN A 140 -6.36 9.92 6.07
CA GLN A 140 -7.41 9.61 5.08
C GLN A 140 -8.17 8.31 5.41
N PHE A 141 -7.49 7.27 5.94
CA PHE A 141 -8.17 6.07 6.42
C PHE A 141 -9.02 6.34 7.66
N VAL A 142 -8.54 7.21 8.58
CA VAL A 142 -9.35 7.64 9.74
C VAL A 142 -10.63 8.34 9.27
N ASP A 143 -10.51 9.27 8.32
CA ASP A 143 -11.66 9.98 7.75
C ASP A 143 -12.64 9.01 7.06
N GLY A 144 -12.11 8.01 6.35
CA GLY A 144 -12.91 6.95 5.73
C GLY A 144 -13.72 6.13 6.75
N ILE A 145 -13.09 5.70 7.85
CA ILE A 145 -13.80 4.98 8.93
C ILE A 145 -14.82 5.91 9.61
N ALA A 146 -14.46 7.18 9.84
CA ALA A 146 -15.38 8.15 10.41
C ALA A 146 -16.64 8.34 9.55
N MET A 147 -16.50 8.38 8.23
CA MET A 147 -17.64 8.41 7.31
C MET A 147 -18.49 7.15 7.36
N VAL A 148 -17.88 5.96 7.48
CA VAL A 148 -18.61 4.69 7.56
C VAL A 148 -19.52 4.65 8.78
N PHE A 149 -19.05 5.15 9.92
CA PHE A 149 -19.78 5.15 11.20
C PHE A 149 -20.55 6.45 11.49
N ASP A 150 -20.54 7.45 10.59
CA ASP A 150 -21.05 8.81 10.84
C ASP A 150 -20.51 9.42 12.15
N ALA A 151 -19.22 9.20 12.40
CA ALA A 151 -18.55 9.64 13.63
C ALA A 151 -18.41 11.16 13.65
N ARG A 152 -18.99 11.83 14.67
CA ARG A 152 -19.03 13.29 14.77
C ARG A 152 -18.49 13.79 16.10
N THR A 153 -18.55 12.99 17.16
CA THR A 153 -18.03 13.40 18.47
C THR A 153 -16.52 13.18 18.55
N GLU A 154 -15.85 13.92 19.42
CA GLU A 154 -14.42 13.78 19.65
C GLU A 154 -14.06 12.36 20.09
N GLN A 155 -14.89 11.73 20.92
CA GLN A 155 -14.73 10.35 21.36
C GLN A 155 -14.82 9.35 20.19
N GLN A 156 -15.80 9.48 19.29
CA GLN A 156 -15.94 8.64 18.11
C GLN A 156 -14.76 8.83 17.14
N LEU A 157 -14.32 10.07 16.90
CA LEU A 157 -13.15 10.36 16.08
C LEU A 157 -11.85 9.80 16.69
N PHE A 158 -11.74 9.80 18.03
CA PHE A 158 -10.63 9.13 18.72
C PHE A 158 -10.70 7.61 18.56
N ALA A 159 -11.89 7.00 18.65
CA ALA A 159 -12.09 5.58 18.37
C ALA A 159 -11.67 5.20 16.94
N CYS A 160 -12.02 6.01 15.92
CA CYS A 160 -11.57 5.81 14.54
C CYS A 160 -10.05 5.85 14.42
N ARG A 161 -9.37 6.83 15.05
CA ARG A 161 -7.90 6.90 15.10
C ARG A 161 -7.29 5.66 15.77
N THR A 162 -7.88 5.21 16.85
CA THR A 162 -7.45 4.01 17.59
C THR A 162 -7.58 2.76 16.72
N LEU A 163 -8.70 2.61 16.00
CA LEU A 163 -8.90 1.48 15.07
C LEU A 163 -7.85 1.46 13.97
N VAL A 164 -7.59 2.59 13.30
CA VAL A 164 -6.58 2.67 12.24
C VAL A 164 -5.19 2.33 12.77
N ALA A 165 -4.83 2.84 13.95
CA ALA A 165 -3.54 2.54 14.58
C ALA A 165 -3.42 1.04 14.93
N ALA A 166 -4.46 0.46 15.52
CA ALA A 166 -4.51 -0.96 15.87
C ALA A 166 -4.44 -1.86 14.62
N ILE A 167 -5.24 -1.57 13.59
CA ILE A 167 -5.20 -2.30 12.30
C ILE A 167 -3.79 -2.26 11.72
N SER A 168 -3.19 -1.07 11.64
CA SER A 168 -1.84 -0.89 11.09
C SER A 168 -0.80 -1.72 11.84
N ALA A 169 -0.79 -1.65 13.17
CA ALA A 169 0.17 -2.38 14.01
C ALA A 169 0.00 -3.90 13.92
N LEU A 170 -1.24 -4.39 14.02
CA LEU A 170 -1.54 -5.82 13.97
C LEU A 170 -1.25 -6.43 12.60
N VAL A 171 -1.55 -5.70 11.51
CA VAL A 171 -1.21 -6.15 10.15
C VAL A 171 0.30 -6.22 9.95
N ILE A 172 1.06 -5.21 10.42
CA ILE A 172 2.54 -5.25 10.34
C ILE A 172 3.06 -6.48 11.10
N ASN A 173 2.59 -6.73 12.32
CA ASN A 173 3.03 -7.87 13.11
C ASN A 173 2.73 -9.21 12.40
N ALA A 174 1.51 -9.38 11.87
CA ALA A 174 1.13 -10.58 11.13
C ALA A 174 1.95 -10.79 9.83
N LEU A 175 2.34 -9.70 9.15
CA LEU A 175 3.17 -9.76 7.95
C LEU A 175 4.62 -10.12 8.27
N VAL A 176 5.16 -9.72 9.43
CA VAL A 176 6.54 -10.08 9.87
C VAL A 176 6.67 -11.57 10.11
N ASP A 177 5.62 -12.24 10.59
CA ASP A 177 5.60 -13.69 10.82
C ASP A 177 5.44 -14.51 9.53
N GLU A 178 5.37 -13.85 8.35
CA GLU A 178 5.20 -14.46 7.01
C GLU A 178 3.96 -15.37 6.89
N ASP A 179 3.00 -15.20 7.78
CA ASP A 179 1.74 -15.97 7.79
C ASP A 179 0.60 -15.15 7.18
N SER A 180 0.32 -15.36 5.90
CA SER A 180 -0.79 -14.71 5.21
C SER A 180 -2.15 -15.03 5.86
N GLN A 181 -2.30 -16.20 6.51
CA GLN A 181 -3.51 -16.57 7.23
C GLN A 181 -3.64 -15.76 8.52
N ALA A 182 -2.53 -15.40 9.19
CA ALA A 182 -2.54 -14.53 10.36
C ALA A 182 -3.13 -13.16 10.04
N VAL A 183 -2.82 -12.59 8.86
CA VAL A 183 -3.42 -11.32 8.40
C VAL A 183 -4.95 -11.45 8.28
N GLN A 184 -5.44 -12.50 7.64
CA GLN A 184 -6.88 -12.73 7.47
C GLN A 184 -7.59 -13.02 8.80
N ASN A 185 -6.92 -13.71 9.72
CA ASN A 185 -7.45 -14.00 11.05
C ASN A 185 -7.69 -12.75 11.93
N LEU A 186 -7.12 -11.59 11.55
CA LEU A 186 -7.39 -10.30 12.21
C LEU A 186 -8.82 -9.80 11.97
N HIS A 187 -9.51 -10.24 10.92
CA HIS A 187 -10.80 -9.72 10.52
C HIS A 187 -11.84 -9.75 11.65
N ALA A 188 -12.19 -10.94 12.13
CA ALA A 188 -13.24 -11.10 13.13
C ALA A 188 -12.94 -10.41 14.48
N PRO A 189 -11.69 -10.48 15.02
CA PRO A 189 -11.34 -9.72 16.22
C PRO A 189 -11.47 -8.20 16.03
N LEU A 190 -11.00 -7.67 14.91
CA LEU A 190 -11.06 -6.22 14.64
C LEU A 190 -12.48 -5.71 14.45
N VAL A 191 -13.37 -6.49 13.81
CA VAL A 191 -14.79 -6.14 13.68
C VAL A 191 -15.45 -6.09 15.08
N ARG A 192 -15.17 -7.06 15.97
CA ARG A 192 -15.68 -7.03 17.35
C ARG A 192 -15.18 -5.82 18.15
N VAL A 193 -13.91 -5.45 17.96
CA VAL A 193 -13.35 -4.25 18.61
C VAL A 193 -14.03 -2.99 18.08
N ALA A 194 -14.22 -2.90 16.76
CA ALA A 194 -14.91 -1.77 16.13
C ALA A 194 -16.34 -1.63 16.66
N ALA A 195 -17.11 -2.72 16.74
CA ALA A 195 -18.46 -2.71 17.29
C ALA A 195 -18.51 -2.12 18.73
N ARG A 196 -17.58 -2.52 19.59
CA ARG A 196 -17.49 -2.02 20.97
C ARG A 196 -17.05 -0.54 21.04
N LEU A 197 -16.06 -0.14 20.24
CA LEU A 197 -15.53 1.22 20.27
C LEU A 197 -16.52 2.23 19.68
N MET A 198 -17.32 1.79 18.70
CA MET A 198 -18.31 2.64 18.04
C MET A 198 -19.71 2.51 18.63
N GLU A 199 -19.88 1.66 19.68
CA GLU A 199 -21.18 1.42 20.37
C GLU A 199 -22.29 1.00 19.39
N VAL A 200 -21.96 0.16 18.42
CA VAL A 200 -22.89 -0.37 17.43
C VAL A 200 -23.06 -1.88 17.58
N GLU A 201 -24.29 -2.36 17.39
CA GLU A 201 -24.66 -3.79 17.43
C GLU A 201 -24.64 -4.41 16.02
#